data_8db631d280497688fa216179a078c07f
#
_entry.id   8db631d280497688fa216179a078c07f
#
_cell.length_a   1.000
_cell.length_b   1.000
_cell.length_c   1.000
_cell.angle_alpha   90.00
_cell.angle_beta   90.00
_cell.angle_gamma   90.00
#
_symmetry.space_group_name_H-M   'P 1'
#
loop_
_entity.id
_entity.type
_entity.pdbx_description
1 polymer ?
#
loop_
_entity_poly.entity_id
_entity_poly.type
_entity_poly.pdbx_seq_one_letter_code
_entity_poly.pdbx_strand_id
1 'polypeptide(L)'
;MRKIIVLTMALISISTGLFAETYLLDLEKSITIAKEKSYDMLNLKQDLKIAEYNLNLATSKFKTHVNLTLETPIFEDKVDQQKDSSGIHYYPTKNLQFTGNLAINQPLPTDGNISLSSYVSNLDDYIHDSRSFDLNTTLKLSQPVNSLYYNNIKSGFKQAELAYEESNKRLKRNELDLVYNVTQVFFNLISVQKSEELARMNLERQTEAYTIAKNKYDAGLIKEVDALQMEVDLAEAQNNYDLSIIDQSSALNSFKELIGLQLTDSVVLSNELTYKVVIVDPEKAVELAMKNRLEIREQEIQIELSKMSIKRQKAEGMVKGDFDAYLQKTGVDKLGLPADITSSVNTSFQDLVHRRINYGIGFKVTVPIIDWGENRAQVNAAKARLQQNLYSQENTKRTIEREVRNMVDELNSSLKRLQLLEKNVLVAEKSFSITRQRFSDGNIDSQSLALERERLNTAYNSHLRAYINYQLMLANIMRKTYFDFQRDTAIN
;
A
#
# COMPACT_ATOMS: atom_id res chain seq x y z
N MET A 1 -12.68 -16.38 58.50
CA MET A 1 -11.24 -16.18 58.37
C MET A 1 -10.96 -15.82 56.91
N ARG A 2 -10.78 -14.52 56.67
CA ARG A 2 -10.49 -13.95 55.33
C ARG A 2 -9.00 -14.14 55.04
N LYS A 3 -8.64 -14.88 54.01
CA LYS A 3 -7.28 -14.86 53.44
C LYS A 3 -7.25 -13.85 52.31
N ILE A 4 -6.64 -12.72 52.58
CA ILE A 4 -6.27 -11.70 51.58
C ILE A 4 -5.02 -12.25 50.88
N ILE A 5 -5.16 -12.58 49.59
CA ILE A 5 -4.01 -12.87 48.74
C ILE A 5 -3.58 -11.54 48.13
N VAL A 6 -2.47 -11.01 48.66
CA VAL A 6 -1.76 -9.86 48.11
C VAL A 6 -0.97 -10.38 46.90
N LEU A 7 -1.47 -10.06 45.68
CA LEU A 7 -0.77 -10.32 44.44
C LEU A 7 0.26 -9.20 44.23
N THR A 8 1.50 -9.44 44.68
CA THR A 8 2.64 -8.58 44.30
C THR A 8 2.96 -8.79 42.84
N MET A 9 2.45 -7.89 42.01
CA MET A 9 2.85 -7.75 40.61
C MET A 9 4.27 -7.21 40.55
N ALA A 10 5.27 -8.08 40.40
CA ALA A 10 6.62 -7.69 40.08
C ALA A 10 6.58 -7.13 38.64
N LEU A 11 6.59 -5.80 38.53
CA LEU A 11 6.95 -5.10 37.27
C LEU A 11 8.42 -5.44 36.99
N ILE A 12 8.63 -6.46 36.19
CA ILE A 12 9.89 -6.63 35.47
C ILE A 12 9.84 -5.58 34.35
N SER A 13 10.39 -4.42 34.66
CA SER A 13 10.80 -3.47 33.63
C SER A 13 11.88 -4.16 32.79
N ILE A 14 11.48 -4.80 31.72
CA ILE A 14 12.40 -5.15 30.63
C ILE A 14 12.81 -3.80 30.06
N SER A 15 13.85 -3.20 30.60
CA SER A 15 14.62 -2.19 29.91
C SER A 15 15.23 -2.91 28.69
N THR A 16 14.56 -2.86 27.56
CA THR A 16 15.21 -3.07 26.28
C THR A 16 16.24 -1.97 26.18
N GLY A 17 17.44 -2.26 26.68
CA GLY A 17 18.59 -1.41 26.44
C GLY A 17 18.67 -1.24 24.93
N LEU A 18 18.56 -0.01 24.46
CA LEU A 18 18.90 0.41 23.11
C LEU A 18 20.41 0.16 22.93
N PHE A 19 20.79 -1.10 22.71
CA PHE A 19 22.13 -1.41 22.24
C PHE A 19 22.16 -0.99 20.78
N ALA A 20 22.95 0.03 20.49
CA ALA A 20 23.29 0.38 19.13
C ALA A 20 23.93 -0.85 18.45
N GLU A 21 23.23 -1.43 17.51
CA GLU A 21 23.70 -2.59 16.77
C GLU A 21 24.63 -2.11 15.65
N THR A 22 25.76 -2.78 15.45
CA THR A 22 26.69 -2.43 14.37
C THR A 22 26.40 -3.33 13.17
N TYR A 23 25.96 -2.72 12.07
CA TYR A 23 25.64 -3.40 10.83
C TYR A 23 26.78 -3.23 9.81
N LEU A 24 27.36 -4.35 9.36
CA LEU A 24 28.22 -4.36 8.19
C LEU A 24 27.36 -4.65 6.96
N LEU A 25 27.09 -3.62 6.16
CA LEU A 25 26.12 -3.68 5.07
C LEU A 25 26.79 -3.62 3.70
N ASP A 26 26.42 -4.56 2.87
CA ASP A 26 26.50 -4.49 1.41
C ASP A 26 25.13 -4.17 0.81
N LEU A 27 25.04 -4.02 -0.50
CA LEU A 27 23.77 -3.71 -1.17
C LEU A 27 22.71 -4.81 -0.96
N GLU A 28 23.09 -6.10 -1.02
CA GLU A 28 22.14 -7.22 -0.88
C GLU A 28 21.57 -7.29 0.53
N LYS A 29 22.39 -7.12 1.56
CA LYS A 29 21.94 -7.07 2.96
C LYS A 29 21.06 -5.85 3.21
N SER A 30 21.42 -4.70 2.67
CA SER A 30 20.62 -3.47 2.78
C SER A 30 19.21 -3.65 2.19
N ILE A 31 19.12 -4.27 1.01
CA ILE A 31 17.85 -4.62 0.37
C ILE A 31 17.05 -5.61 1.23
N THR A 32 17.68 -6.63 1.80
CA THR A 32 17.03 -7.63 2.64
C THR A 32 16.42 -6.99 3.89
N ILE A 33 17.20 -6.15 4.58
CA ILE A 33 16.72 -5.41 5.76
C ILE A 33 15.56 -4.48 5.39
N ALA A 34 15.66 -3.75 4.28
CA ALA A 34 14.61 -2.85 3.82
C ALA A 34 13.29 -3.60 3.52
N LYS A 35 13.35 -4.78 2.89
CA LYS A 35 12.18 -5.65 2.65
C LYS A 35 11.52 -6.14 3.93
N GLU A 36 12.28 -6.28 5.00
CA GLU A 36 11.78 -6.74 6.29
C GLU A 36 11.29 -5.61 7.19
N LYS A 37 12.07 -4.54 7.30
CA LYS A 37 11.94 -3.51 8.34
C LYS A 37 11.41 -2.16 7.83
N SER A 38 11.51 -1.82 6.53
CA SER A 38 11.06 -0.51 6.04
C SER A 38 9.56 -0.30 6.25
N TYR A 39 9.17 0.89 6.67
CA TYR A 39 7.76 1.24 6.86
C TYR A 39 6.94 1.12 5.59
N ASP A 40 7.53 1.42 4.43
CA ASP A 40 6.87 1.26 3.14
C ASP A 40 6.45 -0.20 2.89
N MET A 41 7.37 -1.17 3.12
CA MET A 41 7.05 -2.58 2.98
C MET A 41 6.05 -3.08 4.02
N LEU A 42 6.15 -2.60 5.26
CA LEU A 42 5.20 -2.95 6.31
C LEU A 42 3.79 -2.46 5.96
N ASN A 43 3.65 -1.24 5.45
CA ASN A 43 2.37 -0.69 4.99
C ASN A 43 1.80 -1.48 3.81
N LEU A 44 2.63 -1.80 2.80
CA LEU A 44 2.20 -2.60 1.64
C LEU A 44 1.73 -4.00 2.02
N LYS A 45 2.39 -4.64 3.01
CA LYS A 45 1.94 -5.92 3.56
C LYS A 45 0.58 -5.80 4.27
N GLN A 46 0.30 -4.66 4.94
CA GLN A 46 -1.03 -4.41 5.50
C GLN A 46 -2.08 -4.16 4.41
N ASP A 47 -1.75 -3.43 3.34
CA ASP A 47 -2.65 -3.24 2.19
C ASP A 47 -3.06 -4.57 1.56
N LEU A 48 -2.12 -5.51 1.42
CA LEU A 48 -2.43 -6.86 0.94
C LEU A 48 -3.38 -7.61 1.89
N LYS A 49 -3.14 -7.53 3.21
CA LYS A 49 -4.04 -8.12 4.22
C LYS A 49 -5.45 -7.49 4.16
N ILE A 50 -5.53 -6.17 3.97
CA ILE A 50 -6.83 -5.50 3.79
C ILE A 50 -7.57 -6.06 2.57
N ALA A 51 -6.86 -6.23 1.45
CA ALA A 51 -7.45 -6.83 0.23
C ALA A 51 -7.88 -8.29 0.44
N GLU A 52 -7.09 -9.08 1.19
CA GLU A 52 -7.45 -10.45 1.59
C GLU A 52 -8.71 -10.47 2.47
N TYR A 53 -8.80 -9.60 3.47
CA TYR A 53 -9.99 -9.51 4.32
C TYR A 53 -11.22 -9.06 3.52
N ASN A 54 -11.07 -8.17 2.54
CA ASN A 54 -12.15 -7.78 1.64
C ASN A 54 -12.62 -8.94 0.75
N LEU A 55 -11.71 -9.80 0.29
CA LEU A 55 -12.05 -11.04 -0.41
C LEU A 55 -12.78 -12.02 0.50
N ASN A 56 -12.32 -12.19 1.75
CA ASN A 56 -12.97 -12.99 2.76
C ASN A 56 -14.36 -12.45 3.10
N LEU A 57 -14.55 -11.13 3.18
CA LEU A 57 -15.83 -10.47 3.35
C LEU A 57 -16.77 -10.78 2.17
N ALA A 58 -16.27 -10.67 0.93
CA ALA A 58 -17.05 -11.02 -0.26
C ALA A 58 -17.45 -12.51 -0.28
N THR A 59 -16.56 -13.39 0.18
CA THR A 59 -16.83 -14.83 0.33
C THR A 59 -17.87 -15.10 1.41
N SER A 60 -17.83 -14.34 2.53
CA SER A 60 -18.78 -14.52 3.63
C SER A 60 -20.23 -14.16 3.24
N LYS A 61 -20.42 -13.33 2.20
CA LYS A 61 -21.74 -13.03 1.65
C LYS A 61 -22.49 -14.23 1.07
N PHE A 62 -21.81 -15.36 0.86
CA PHE A 62 -22.43 -16.64 0.47
C PHE A 62 -22.77 -17.54 1.65
N LYS A 63 -22.33 -17.18 2.87
CA LYS A 63 -22.51 -18.00 4.07
C LYS A 63 -23.78 -17.63 4.81
N THR A 64 -24.24 -18.55 5.65
CA THR A 64 -25.39 -18.33 6.55
C THR A 64 -25.04 -17.28 7.61
N HIS A 65 -25.91 -16.31 7.78
CA HIS A 65 -25.83 -15.30 8.85
C HIS A 65 -26.91 -15.55 9.89
N VAL A 66 -26.53 -15.52 11.15
CA VAL A 66 -27.46 -15.67 12.28
C VAL A 66 -27.38 -14.41 13.12
N ASN A 67 -28.52 -13.73 13.29
CA ASN A 67 -28.61 -12.50 14.05
C ASN A 67 -29.67 -12.68 15.14
N LEU A 68 -29.35 -12.33 16.36
CA LEU A 68 -30.29 -12.19 17.48
C LEU A 68 -30.41 -10.69 17.79
N THR A 69 -31.61 -10.17 17.62
CA THR A 69 -31.98 -8.81 18.02
C THR A 69 -32.86 -8.88 19.26
N LEU A 70 -32.45 -8.23 20.32
CA LEU A 70 -33.22 -8.06 21.54
C LEU A 70 -33.46 -6.57 21.73
N GLU A 71 -34.73 -6.17 21.82
CA GLU A 71 -35.04 -4.80 22.16
C GLU A 71 -35.27 -4.71 23.65
N THR A 72 -34.66 -3.72 24.28
CA THR A 72 -34.82 -3.45 25.72
C THR A 72 -36.29 -3.08 25.99
N PRO A 73 -36.78 -3.26 27.22
CA PRO A 73 -38.16 -2.92 27.52
C PRO A 73 -38.47 -1.47 27.11
N ILE A 74 -39.47 -1.34 26.26
CA ILE A 74 -40.02 -0.06 25.82
C ILE A 74 -41.22 0.22 26.68
N PHE A 75 -41.15 1.22 27.56
CA PHE A 75 -42.29 1.71 28.32
C PHE A 75 -42.86 2.95 27.60
N GLU A 76 -44.14 2.88 27.25
CA GLU A 76 -44.87 3.99 26.65
C GLU A 76 -46.03 4.35 27.55
N ASP A 77 -46.19 5.63 27.87
CA ASP A 77 -47.35 6.24 28.52
C ASP A 77 -47.73 7.46 27.69
N LYS A 78 -48.69 7.29 26.80
CA LYS A 78 -49.07 8.30 25.81
C LYS A 78 -50.61 8.32 25.58
N VAL A 79 -51.10 9.39 24.98
CA VAL A 79 -52.47 9.53 24.56
C VAL A 79 -52.52 9.63 23.05
N ASP A 80 -53.05 8.62 22.39
CA ASP A 80 -53.24 8.61 20.95
C ASP A 80 -54.57 9.25 20.59
N GLN A 81 -54.53 10.09 19.57
CA GLN A 81 -55.73 10.77 19.05
C GLN A 81 -56.22 10.02 17.81
N GLN A 82 -57.49 9.56 17.86
CA GLN A 82 -58.17 9.02 16.68
C GLN A 82 -59.34 9.89 16.30
N LYS A 83 -59.54 10.09 14.99
CA LYS A 83 -60.67 10.81 14.44
C LYS A 83 -61.55 9.84 13.65
N ASP A 84 -62.80 9.75 14.04
CA ASP A 84 -63.82 8.98 13.34
C ASP A 84 -65.04 9.87 12.96
N SER A 85 -66.12 9.24 12.50
CA SER A 85 -67.37 9.92 12.13
C SER A 85 -68.09 10.61 13.31
N SER A 86 -67.75 10.25 14.55
CA SER A 86 -68.37 10.80 15.77
C SER A 86 -67.51 11.92 16.40
N GLY A 87 -66.30 12.14 15.91
CA GLY A 87 -65.39 13.23 16.37
C GLY A 87 -63.95 12.78 16.63
N ILE A 88 -63.30 13.53 17.52
CA ILE A 88 -61.92 13.24 17.96
C ILE A 88 -62.01 12.53 19.31
N HIS A 89 -61.45 11.35 19.36
CA HIS A 89 -61.36 10.53 20.57
C HIS A 89 -59.89 10.40 21.02
N TYR A 90 -59.69 10.40 22.32
CA TYR A 90 -58.37 10.27 22.94
C TYR A 90 -58.29 8.94 23.66
N TYR A 91 -57.35 8.10 23.24
CA TYR A 91 -57.12 6.77 23.80
C TYR A 91 -55.77 6.77 24.56
N PRO A 92 -55.79 6.68 25.89
CA PRO A 92 -54.57 6.51 26.63
C PRO A 92 -53.99 5.13 26.35
N THR A 93 -52.66 5.07 26.22
CA THR A 93 -51.89 3.84 26.04
C THR A 93 -50.78 3.80 27.08
N LYS A 94 -50.74 2.73 27.86
CA LYS A 94 -49.69 2.55 28.88
C LYS A 94 -49.16 1.14 28.80
N ASN A 95 -48.04 0.95 28.09
CA ASN A 95 -47.55 -0.36 27.71
C ASN A 95 -46.10 -0.56 28.14
N LEU A 96 -45.74 -1.79 28.47
CA LEU A 96 -44.35 -2.26 28.58
C LEU A 96 -44.16 -3.40 27.58
N GLN A 97 -43.23 -3.22 26.64
CA GLN A 97 -42.99 -4.19 25.58
C GLN A 97 -41.57 -4.69 25.57
N PHE A 98 -41.41 -5.98 25.39
CA PHE A 98 -40.15 -6.66 25.10
C PHE A 98 -40.24 -7.35 23.75
N THR A 99 -39.22 -7.24 22.93
CA THR A 99 -39.15 -7.98 21.67
C THR A 99 -37.83 -8.72 21.52
N GLY A 100 -37.92 -9.86 20.87
CA GLY A 100 -36.73 -10.64 20.47
C GLY A 100 -36.95 -11.22 19.08
N ASN A 101 -35.90 -11.14 18.25
CA ASN A 101 -35.96 -11.70 16.90
C ASN A 101 -34.67 -12.48 16.60
N LEU A 102 -34.80 -13.77 16.38
CA LEU A 102 -33.75 -14.65 15.88
C LEU A 102 -33.92 -14.80 14.37
N ALA A 103 -32.98 -14.30 13.58
CA ALA A 103 -33.04 -14.39 12.13
C ALA A 103 -31.82 -15.18 11.59
N ILE A 104 -32.12 -16.24 10.85
CA ILE A 104 -31.16 -17.06 10.13
C ILE A 104 -31.32 -16.76 8.64
N ASN A 105 -30.33 -16.17 8.00
CA ASN A 105 -30.35 -15.79 6.60
C ASN A 105 -29.30 -16.57 5.82
N GLN A 106 -29.76 -17.29 4.78
CA GLN A 106 -28.94 -18.01 3.84
C GLN A 106 -29.02 -17.36 2.46
N PRO A 107 -28.01 -16.55 2.06
CA PRO A 107 -27.94 -16.05 0.70
C PRO A 107 -27.72 -17.18 -0.31
N LEU A 108 -28.36 -17.07 -1.45
CA LEU A 108 -28.24 -18.03 -2.54
C LEU A 108 -27.30 -17.52 -3.62
N PRO A 109 -26.57 -18.42 -4.32
CA PRO A 109 -25.72 -18.02 -5.45
C PRO A 109 -26.46 -17.34 -6.61
N THR A 110 -27.79 -17.32 -6.55
CA THR A 110 -28.70 -16.68 -7.51
C THR A 110 -29.14 -15.28 -7.12
N ASP A 111 -28.48 -14.61 -6.17
CA ASP A 111 -28.91 -13.37 -5.50
C ASP A 111 -30.20 -13.50 -4.67
N GLY A 112 -30.75 -14.70 -4.55
CA GLY A 112 -31.89 -14.96 -3.68
C GLY A 112 -31.45 -15.10 -2.21
N ASN A 113 -32.45 -15.20 -1.34
CA ASN A 113 -32.26 -15.40 0.10
C ASN A 113 -33.32 -16.36 0.67
N ILE A 114 -32.88 -17.31 1.48
CA ILE A 114 -33.74 -18.09 2.34
C ILE A 114 -33.57 -17.56 3.76
N SER A 115 -34.64 -17.12 4.39
CA SER A 115 -34.58 -16.64 5.77
C SER A 115 -35.55 -17.40 6.65
N LEU A 116 -35.08 -17.83 7.81
CA LEU A 116 -35.89 -18.32 8.92
C LEU A 116 -35.79 -17.27 10.03
N SER A 117 -36.93 -16.67 10.38
CA SER A 117 -37.05 -15.73 11.48
C SER A 117 -38.01 -16.22 12.55
N SER A 118 -37.62 -16.09 13.81
CA SER A 118 -38.51 -16.36 14.95
C SER A 118 -38.55 -15.09 15.80
N TYR A 119 -39.71 -14.47 15.80
CA TYR A 119 -40.01 -13.23 16.53
C TYR A 119 -40.81 -13.55 17.76
N VAL A 120 -40.44 -12.96 18.87
CA VAL A 120 -41.11 -13.08 20.16
C VAL A 120 -41.40 -11.66 20.65
N SER A 121 -42.63 -11.43 21.09
CA SER A 121 -43.07 -10.17 21.69
C SER A 121 -43.85 -10.45 22.97
N ASN A 122 -43.52 -9.75 24.04
CA ASN A 122 -44.37 -9.65 25.24
C ASN A 122 -44.80 -8.19 25.38
N LEU A 123 -46.12 -7.98 25.45
CA LEU A 123 -46.71 -6.67 25.66
C LEU A 123 -47.59 -6.71 26.92
N ASP A 124 -47.25 -5.92 27.90
CA ASP A 124 -48.05 -5.66 29.09
C ASP A 124 -48.81 -4.34 28.89
N ASP A 125 -50.15 -4.44 28.78
CA ASP A 125 -51.06 -3.29 28.68
C ASP A 125 -51.64 -2.99 30.08
N TYR A 126 -51.19 -1.90 30.68
CA TYR A 126 -51.58 -1.48 32.02
C TYR A 126 -52.93 -0.73 32.06
N ILE A 127 -53.51 -0.38 30.91
CA ILE A 127 -54.83 0.25 30.85
C ILE A 127 -55.93 -0.79 30.84
N HIS A 128 -55.75 -1.85 30.04
CA HIS A 128 -56.70 -2.93 29.94
C HIS A 128 -56.39 -4.12 30.85
N ASP A 129 -55.37 -3.96 31.70
CA ASP A 129 -54.88 -4.98 32.64
C ASP A 129 -54.68 -6.35 31.95
N SER A 130 -53.95 -6.31 30.82
CA SER A 130 -53.77 -7.50 29.99
C SER A 130 -52.32 -7.67 29.56
N ARG A 131 -51.90 -8.94 29.45
CA ARG A 131 -50.59 -9.34 28.86
C ARG A 131 -50.86 -10.12 27.59
N SER A 132 -50.06 -9.82 26.55
CA SER A 132 -50.04 -10.57 25.29
C SER A 132 -48.63 -11.07 25.04
N PHE A 133 -48.50 -12.36 24.78
CA PHE A 133 -47.28 -12.98 24.36
C PHE A 133 -47.45 -13.55 22.95
N ASP A 134 -46.69 -13.01 21.99
CA ASP A 134 -46.76 -13.37 20.59
C ASP A 134 -45.47 -14.08 20.16
N LEU A 135 -45.65 -15.23 19.51
CA LEU A 135 -44.59 -16.01 18.92
C LEU A 135 -44.86 -16.17 17.42
N ASN A 136 -43.95 -15.69 16.57
CA ASN A 136 -44.12 -15.75 15.13
C ASN A 136 -42.89 -16.35 14.48
N THR A 137 -43.03 -17.48 13.82
CA THR A 137 -41.92 -18.12 13.09
C THR A 137 -42.23 -18.12 11.60
N THR A 138 -41.35 -17.53 10.80
CA THR A 138 -41.50 -17.36 9.36
C THR A 138 -40.31 -17.95 8.61
N LEU A 139 -40.56 -18.85 7.69
CA LEU A 139 -39.62 -19.29 6.67
C LEU A 139 -39.95 -18.55 5.37
N LYS A 140 -39.05 -17.75 4.85
CA LYS A 140 -39.22 -16.97 3.63
C LYS A 140 -38.13 -17.30 2.61
N LEU A 141 -38.55 -17.50 1.36
CA LEU A 141 -37.72 -17.52 0.17
C LEU A 141 -37.97 -16.23 -0.62
N SER A 142 -36.95 -15.51 -0.91
CA SER A 142 -36.99 -14.31 -1.77
C SER A 142 -35.99 -14.49 -2.90
N GLN A 143 -36.42 -14.36 -4.16
CA GLN A 143 -35.60 -14.55 -5.33
C GLN A 143 -35.82 -13.43 -6.34
N PRO A 144 -34.85 -12.51 -6.51
CA PRO A 144 -34.91 -11.50 -7.55
C PRO A 144 -34.69 -12.15 -8.94
N VAL A 145 -35.61 -11.88 -9.87
CA VAL A 145 -35.55 -12.42 -11.24
C VAL A 145 -34.48 -11.67 -12.10
N ASN A 146 -34.20 -10.42 -11.79
CA ASN A 146 -33.18 -9.62 -12.45
C ASN A 146 -31.76 -10.20 -12.27
N SER A 147 -31.56 -11.10 -11.29
CA SER A 147 -30.30 -11.86 -11.12
C SER A 147 -29.97 -12.76 -12.33
N LEU A 148 -30.95 -13.07 -13.18
CA LEU A 148 -30.72 -13.77 -14.45
C LEU A 148 -29.91 -12.93 -15.47
N TYR A 149 -30.02 -11.60 -15.39
CA TYR A 149 -29.31 -10.68 -16.27
C TYR A 149 -27.97 -10.24 -15.68
N TYR A 150 -27.99 -9.98 -14.38
CA TYR A 150 -26.79 -9.57 -13.65
C TYR A 150 -26.88 -10.03 -12.19
N ASN A 151 -25.93 -10.86 -11.78
CA ASN A 151 -25.88 -11.41 -10.44
C ASN A 151 -24.91 -10.55 -9.59
N ASN A 152 -25.45 -9.86 -8.58
CA ASN A 152 -24.72 -8.91 -7.74
C ASN A 152 -23.70 -9.61 -6.84
N ILE A 153 -24.08 -10.76 -6.22
CA ILE A 153 -23.21 -11.49 -5.29
C ILE A 153 -22.01 -12.03 -6.05
N LYS A 154 -22.22 -12.72 -7.18
CA LYS A 154 -21.11 -13.24 -8.01
C LYS A 154 -20.22 -12.12 -8.57
N SER A 155 -20.85 -11.03 -9.01
CA SER A 155 -20.10 -9.88 -9.54
C SER A 155 -19.28 -9.17 -8.45
N GLY A 156 -19.85 -9.03 -7.25
CA GLY A 156 -19.12 -8.48 -6.09
C GLY A 156 -17.96 -9.36 -5.66
N PHE A 157 -18.14 -10.68 -5.67
CA PHE A 157 -17.06 -11.64 -5.43
C PHE A 157 -15.96 -11.50 -6.48
N LYS A 158 -16.31 -11.47 -7.78
CA LYS A 158 -15.32 -11.31 -8.87
C LYS A 158 -14.57 -9.98 -8.78
N GLN A 159 -15.24 -8.89 -8.37
CA GLN A 159 -14.58 -7.60 -8.13
C GLN A 159 -13.58 -7.69 -6.97
N ALA A 160 -13.93 -8.37 -5.88
CA ALA A 160 -13.04 -8.57 -4.74
C ALA A 160 -11.83 -9.46 -5.10
N GLU A 161 -12.04 -10.49 -5.92
CA GLU A 161 -10.97 -11.34 -6.45
C GLU A 161 -9.97 -10.53 -7.31
N LEU A 162 -10.49 -9.71 -8.24
CA LEU A 162 -9.65 -8.84 -9.07
C LEU A 162 -8.92 -7.78 -8.25
N ALA A 163 -9.56 -7.20 -7.24
CA ALA A 163 -8.93 -6.25 -6.34
C ALA A 163 -7.82 -6.88 -5.50
N TYR A 164 -8.00 -8.13 -5.06
CA TYR A 164 -6.95 -8.89 -4.37
C TYR A 164 -5.78 -9.19 -5.31
N GLU A 165 -6.05 -9.62 -6.55
CA GLU A 165 -5.02 -9.84 -7.58
C GLU A 165 -4.24 -8.54 -7.84
N GLU A 166 -4.93 -7.40 -8.02
CA GLU A 166 -4.31 -6.09 -8.23
C GLU A 166 -3.44 -5.68 -7.05
N SER A 167 -3.90 -5.88 -5.81
CA SER A 167 -3.12 -5.56 -4.61
C SER A 167 -1.87 -6.42 -4.48
N ASN A 168 -1.95 -7.72 -4.79
CA ASN A 168 -0.80 -8.62 -4.78
C ASN A 168 0.23 -8.24 -5.86
N LYS A 169 -0.24 -7.85 -7.05
CA LYS A 169 0.61 -7.35 -8.13
C LYS A 169 1.29 -6.04 -7.73
N ARG A 170 0.55 -5.11 -7.13
CA ARG A 170 1.07 -3.83 -6.62
C ARG A 170 2.13 -4.04 -5.55
N LEU A 171 1.96 -5.01 -4.64
CA LEU A 171 2.99 -5.36 -3.65
C LEU A 171 4.31 -5.73 -4.35
N LYS A 172 4.27 -6.64 -5.34
CA LYS A 172 5.46 -7.05 -6.09
C LYS A 172 6.13 -5.89 -6.83
N ARG A 173 5.34 -5.00 -7.47
CA ARG A 173 5.89 -3.81 -8.12
C ARG A 173 6.60 -2.90 -7.13
N ASN A 174 5.94 -2.58 -6.02
CA ASN A 174 6.48 -1.68 -5.02
C ASN A 174 7.70 -2.29 -4.30
N GLU A 175 7.78 -3.62 -4.18
CA GLU A 175 8.98 -4.30 -3.70
C GLU A 175 10.19 -4.05 -4.62
N LEU A 176 10.00 -4.07 -5.94
CA LEU A 176 11.06 -3.74 -6.90
C LEU A 176 11.39 -2.24 -6.90
N ASP A 177 10.39 -1.38 -6.70
CA ASP A 177 10.60 0.05 -6.52
C ASP A 177 11.42 0.34 -5.24
N LEU A 178 11.14 -0.37 -4.15
CA LEU A 178 11.95 -0.28 -2.93
C LEU A 178 13.40 -0.73 -3.19
N VAL A 179 13.60 -1.86 -3.87
CA VAL A 179 14.96 -2.33 -4.25
C VAL A 179 15.73 -1.27 -5.02
N TYR A 180 15.08 -0.61 -5.98
CA TYR A 180 15.69 0.49 -6.73
C TYR A 180 16.00 1.70 -5.84
N ASN A 181 15.09 2.11 -4.98
CA ASN A 181 15.27 3.24 -4.07
C ASN A 181 16.40 2.98 -3.07
N VAL A 182 16.45 1.77 -2.50
CA VAL A 182 17.56 1.36 -1.62
C VAL A 182 18.88 1.39 -2.37
N THR A 183 18.91 0.89 -3.61
CA THR A 183 20.10 0.93 -4.46
C THR A 183 20.55 2.38 -4.70
N GLN A 184 19.62 3.28 -4.99
CA GLN A 184 19.92 4.70 -5.21
C GLN A 184 20.52 5.37 -3.97
N VAL A 185 19.87 5.18 -2.80
CA VAL A 185 20.34 5.81 -1.55
C VAL A 185 21.63 5.17 -1.06
N PHE A 186 21.82 3.87 -1.25
CA PHE A 186 23.07 3.15 -0.95
C PHE A 186 24.25 3.72 -1.75
N PHE A 187 24.11 3.84 -3.08
CA PHE A 187 25.16 4.41 -3.91
C PHE A 187 25.36 5.92 -3.69
N ASN A 188 24.29 6.65 -3.34
CA ASN A 188 24.45 8.03 -2.90
C ASN A 188 25.31 8.14 -1.63
N LEU A 189 25.06 7.28 -0.65
CA LEU A 189 25.87 7.25 0.59
C LEU A 189 27.34 6.91 0.28
N ILE A 190 27.61 5.93 -0.60
CA ILE A 190 28.96 5.64 -1.08
C ILE A 190 29.58 6.87 -1.74
N SER A 191 28.82 7.60 -2.57
CA SER A 191 29.31 8.83 -3.22
C SER A 191 29.73 9.87 -2.21
N VAL A 192 28.91 10.10 -1.20
CA VAL A 192 29.18 11.10 -0.17
C VAL A 192 30.35 10.69 0.72
N GLN A 193 30.47 9.38 1.07
CA GLN A 193 31.65 8.88 1.79
C GLN A 193 32.96 9.05 1.00
N LYS A 194 32.91 8.80 -0.33
CA LYS A 194 34.09 9.03 -1.17
C LYS A 194 34.41 10.51 -1.35
N SER A 195 33.41 11.37 -1.39
CA SER A 195 33.59 12.82 -1.43
C SER A 195 34.24 13.34 -0.14
N GLU A 196 33.83 12.81 1.03
CA GLU A 196 34.47 13.14 2.33
C GLU A 196 35.94 12.68 2.34
N GLU A 197 36.21 11.45 1.90
CA GLU A 197 37.60 10.94 1.81
C GLU A 197 38.47 11.82 0.92
N LEU A 198 37.97 12.25 -0.25
CA LEU A 198 38.67 13.17 -1.15
C LEU A 198 38.85 14.55 -0.55
N ALA A 199 37.86 15.08 0.17
CA ALA A 199 37.98 16.37 0.87
C ALA A 199 39.06 16.33 1.97
N ARG A 200 39.08 15.23 2.76
CA ARG A 200 40.15 15.00 3.77
C ARG A 200 41.53 14.93 3.15
N MET A 201 41.69 14.16 2.08
CA MET A 201 42.98 14.09 1.35
C MET A 201 43.38 15.44 0.77
N ASN A 202 42.41 16.25 0.30
CA ASN A 202 42.70 17.60 -0.18
C ASN A 202 43.14 18.52 0.95
N LEU A 203 42.48 18.46 2.11
CA LEU A 203 42.89 19.21 3.30
C LEU A 203 44.34 18.88 3.74
N GLU A 204 44.68 17.58 3.79
CA GLU A 204 46.07 17.13 4.12
C GLU A 204 47.07 17.72 3.15
N ARG A 205 46.78 17.67 1.85
CA ARG A 205 47.66 18.23 0.80
C ARG A 205 47.83 19.76 0.89
N GLN A 206 46.72 20.47 1.22
CA GLN A 206 46.77 21.94 1.38
C GLN A 206 47.51 22.34 2.63
N THR A 207 47.39 21.55 3.70
CA THR A 207 48.19 21.77 4.94
C THR A 207 49.67 21.62 4.65
N GLU A 208 50.10 20.60 3.89
CA GLU A 208 51.46 20.41 3.45
C GLU A 208 51.96 21.60 2.57
N ALA A 209 51.14 21.98 1.58
CA ALA A 209 51.45 23.07 0.65
C ALA A 209 51.62 24.42 1.37
N TYR A 210 50.69 24.74 2.29
CA TYR A 210 50.80 25.95 3.12
C TYR A 210 52.06 25.94 3.99
N THR A 211 52.37 24.81 4.62
CA THR A 211 53.59 24.68 5.46
C THR A 211 54.85 24.93 4.64
N ILE A 212 54.95 24.39 3.44
CA ILE A 212 56.06 24.61 2.51
C ILE A 212 56.15 26.09 2.09
N ALA A 213 54.98 26.68 1.73
CA ALA A 213 54.93 28.08 1.31
C ALA A 213 55.34 29.02 2.45
N LYS A 214 54.85 28.80 3.66
CA LYS A 214 55.21 29.57 4.86
C LYS A 214 56.72 29.51 5.14
N ASN A 215 57.32 28.32 5.13
CA ASN A 215 58.76 28.16 5.32
C ASN A 215 59.61 28.87 4.24
N LYS A 216 59.15 28.85 2.98
CA LYS A 216 59.80 29.58 1.87
C LYS A 216 59.66 31.09 2.01
N TYR A 217 58.49 31.57 2.48
CA TYR A 217 58.29 33.00 2.76
C TYR A 217 59.18 33.47 3.92
N ASP A 218 59.22 32.73 5.02
CA ASP A 218 60.09 33.03 6.17
C ASP A 218 61.55 33.04 5.80
N ALA A 219 61.97 32.28 4.79
CA ALA A 219 63.32 32.26 4.21
C ALA A 219 63.58 33.36 3.13
N GLY A 220 62.51 34.18 2.80
CA GLY A 220 62.60 35.21 1.76
C GLY A 220 62.62 34.70 0.32
N LEU A 221 62.22 33.45 0.09
CA LEU A 221 62.29 32.79 -1.22
C LEU A 221 61.04 32.99 -2.09
N ILE A 222 59.92 33.39 -1.48
CA ILE A 222 58.60 33.68 -2.18
C ILE A 222 58.02 34.97 -1.66
N LYS A 223 57.08 35.56 -2.41
CA LYS A 223 56.36 36.76 -2.02
C LYS A 223 55.30 36.46 -0.93
N GLU A 224 54.99 37.44 -0.08
CA GLU A 224 53.95 37.36 0.94
C GLU A 224 52.60 36.97 0.33
N VAL A 225 52.22 37.54 -0.81
CA VAL A 225 50.99 37.24 -1.52
C VAL A 225 50.88 35.74 -1.86
N ASP A 226 51.97 35.08 -2.22
CA ASP A 226 51.94 33.64 -2.54
C ASP A 226 51.69 32.80 -1.28
N ALA A 227 52.23 33.22 -0.12
CA ALA A 227 51.96 32.54 1.15
C ALA A 227 50.54 32.77 1.66
N LEU A 228 50.02 34.00 1.56
CA LEU A 228 48.62 34.35 1.90
C LEU A 228 47.62 33.59 1.02
N GLN A 229 47.92 33.42 -0.26
CA GLN A 229 47.06 32.62 -1.14
C GLN A 229 46.97 31.15 -0.65
N MET A 230 48.07 30.54 -0.22
CA MET A 230 48.06 29.19 0.33
C MET A 230 47.29 29.09 1.65
N GLU A 231 47.30 30.16 2.46
CA GLU A 231 46.48 30.21 3.69
C GLU A 231 44.98 30.26 3.38
N VAL A 232 44.58 31.04 2.38
CA VAL A 232 43.17 31.08 1.90
C VAL A 232 42.76 29.71 1.35
N ASP A 233 43.59 29.10 0.51
CA ASP A 233 43.34 27.77 -0.05
C ASP A 233 43.20 26.69 1.05
N LEU A 234 43.99 26.79 2.13
CA LEU A 234 43.87 25.89 3.29
C LEU A 234 42.55 26.10 4.04
N ALA A 235 42.14 27.36 4.28
CA ALA A 235 40.88 27.68 4.94
C ALA A 235 39.66 27.18 4.12
N GLU A 236 39.71 27.30 2.80
CA GLU A 236 38.69 26.76 1.90
C GLU A 236 38.64 25.22 1.95
N ALA A 237 39.81 24.56 1.96
CA ALA A 237 39.87 23.10 2.06
C ALA A 237 39.33 22.59 3.40
N GLN A 238 39.58 23.29 4.52
CA GLN A 238 39.03 22.98 5.84
C GLN A 238 37.51 23.10 5.82
N ASN A 239 36.97 24.22 5.31
CA ASN A 239 35.53 24.44 5.21
C ASN A 239 34.84 23.35 4.36
N ASN A 240 35.42 22.95 3.24
CA ASN A 240 34.92 21.92 2.36
C ASN A 240 34.91 20.53 3.04
N TYR A 241 35.93 20.24 3.85
CA TYR A 241 35.97 19.00 4.64
C TYR A 241 34.89 18.99 5.71
N ASP A 242 34.70 20.07 6.46
CA ASP A 242 33.67 20.17 7.51
C ASP A 242 32.27 20.03 6.94
N LEU A 243 31.98 20.63 5.78
CA LEU A 243 30.71 20.45 5.06
C LEU A 243 30.52 18.99 4.63
N SER A 244 31.55 18.32 4.15
CA SER A 244 31.47 16.93 3.70
C SER A 244 31.12 15.94 4.83
N ILE A 245 31.54 16.21 6.07
CA ILE A 245 31.17 15.44 7.27
C ILE A 245 29.66 15.57 7.55
N ILE A 246 29.14 16.79 7.42
CA ILE A 246 27.70 17.04 7.61
C ILE A 246 26.88 16.31 6.55
N ASP A 247 27.30 16.38 5.30
CA ASP A 247 26.64 15.71 4.17
C ASP A 247 26.66 14.18 4.36
N GLN A 248 27.77 13.62 4.83
CA GLN A 248 27.89 12.19 5.13
C GLN A 248 26.92 11.76 6.24
N SER A 249 26.85 12.52 7.34
CA SER A 249 25.92 12.24 8.43
C SER A 249 24.47 12.28 7.97
N SER A 250 24.10 13.28 7.17
CA SER A 250 22.76 13.41 6.60
C SER A 250 22.39 12.26 5.68
N ALA A 251 23.30 11.90 4.77
CA ALA A 251 23.10 10.78 3.84
C ALA A 251 22.97 9.44 4.60
N LEU A 252 23.76 9.22 5.64
CA LEU A 252 23.70 8.04 6.49
C LEU A 252 22.37 7.94 7.24
N ASN A 253 21.86 9.04 7.78
CA ASN A 253 20.58 9.08 8.46
C ASN A 253 19.42 8.77 7.50
N SER A 254 19.43 9.37 6.29
CA SER A 254 18.45 9.09 5.24
C SER A 254 18.47 7.62 4.80
N PHE A 255 19.68 7.03 4.72
CA PHE A 255 19.82 5.61 4.41
C PHE A 255 19.24 4.71 5.51
N LYS A 256 19.55 4.97 6.80
CA LYS A 256 18.99 4.23 7.94
C LYS A 256 17.48 4.30 7.97
N GLU A 257 16.90 5.49 7.76
CA GLU A 257 15.44 5.70 7.72
C GLU A 257 14.80 4.85 6.62
N LEU A 258 15.35 4.88 5.39
CA LEU A 258 14.80 4.14 4.26
C LEU A 258 14.78 2.63 4.50
N ILE A 259 15.85 2.07 5.07
CA ILE A 259 15.94 0.63 5.31
C ILE A 259 15.29 0.18 6.63
N GLY A 260 14.76 1.13 7.43
CA GLY A 260 14.04 0.85 8.68
C GLY A 260 14.93 0.55 9.88
N LEU A 261 16.16 1.09 9.90
CA LEU A 261 17.06 1.07 11.05
C LEU A 261 16.84 2.30 11.94
N GLN A 262 17.24 2.18 13.21
CA GLN A 262 17.23 3.31 14.12
C GLN A 262 18.39 4.27 13.82
N LEU A 263 18.17 5.56 14.05
CA LEU A 263 19.22 6.57 13.82
C LEU A 263 20.45 6.37 14.73
N THR A 264 20.24 5.69 15.88
CA THR A 264 21.31 5.33 16.84
C THR A 264 22.15 4.15 16.41
N ASP A 265 21.67 3.32 15.45
CA ASP A 265 22.43 2.16 14.97
C ASP A 265 23.71 2.59 14.26
N SER A 266 24.80 1.81 14.42
CA SER A 266 26.04 2.03 13.70
C SER A 266 26.02 1.25 12.39
N VAL A 267 26.33 1.93 11.28
CA VAL A 267 26.36 1.32 9.94
C VAL A 267 27.74 1.53 9.33
N VAL A 268 28.33 0.42 8.88
CA VAL A 268 29.59 0.41 8.11
C VAL A 268 29.28 -0.22 6.74
N LEU A 269 29.60 0.49 5.66
CA LEU A 269 29.41 -0.03 4.31
C LEU A 269 30.61 -0.82 3.84
N SER A 270 30.38 -1.95 3.17
CA SER A 270 31.40 -2.67 2.43
C SER A 270 31.56 -2.04 1.05
N ASN A 271 32.71 -1.42 0.78
CA ASN A 271 32.93 -0.53 -0.36
C ASN A 271 33.86 -1.12 -1.41
N GLU A 272 33.54 -2.23 -2.03
CA GLU A 272 34.24 -2.62 -3.26
C GLU A 272 33.51 -2.06 -4.50
N LEU A 273 34.12 -1.06 -5.17
CA LEU A 273 33.58 -0.49 -6.42
C LEU A 273 33.93 -1.37 -7.61
N THR A 274 33.37 -2.59 -7.62
CA THR A 274 33.53 -3.51 -8.74
C THR A 274 32.25 -3.50 -9.60
N TYR A 275 32.37 -3.66 -10.91
CA TYR A 275 31.23 -3.78 -11.80
C TYR A 275 31.42 -4.91 -12.80
N LYS A 276 30.28 -5.51 -13.20
CA LYS A 276 30.23 -6.47 -14.29
C LYS A 276 29.80 -5.76 -15.56
N VAL A 277 30.42 -6.11 -16.68
CA VAL A 277 29.98 -5.64 -17.99
C VAL A 277 28.73 -6.41 -18.38
N VAL A 278 27.60 -5.71 -18.52
CA VAL A 278 26.32 -6.28 -18.94
C VAL A 278 25.90 -5.58 -20.22
N ILE A 279 25.71 -6.37 -21.28
CA ILE A 279 25.18 -5.91 -22.55
C ILE A 279 23.76 -6.45 -22.67
N VAL A 280 22.79 -5.55 -22.85
CA VAL A 280 21.37 -5.90 -22.94
C VAL A 280 20.88 -5.73 -24.39
N ASP A 281 20.22 -6.78 -24.89
CA ASP A 281 19.53 -6.73 -26.18
C ASP A 281 18.19 -5.99 -26.02
N PRO A 282 17.93 -4.92 -26.79
CA PRO A 282 16.70 -4.15 -26.71
C PRO A 282 15.43 -4.98 -26.96
N GLU A 283 15.44 -5.91 -27.94
CA GLU A 283 14.28 -6.71 -28.28
C GLU A 283 13.93 -7.70 -27.16
N LYS A 284 14.94 -8.38 -26.61
CA LYS A 284 14.76 -9.26 -25.43
C LYS A 284 14.21 -8.48 -24.23
N ALA A 285 14.73 -7.27 -23.98
CA ALA A 285 14.28 -6.44 -22.88
C ALA A 285 12.82 -5.99 -23.03
N VAL A 286 12.42 -5.58 -24.23
CA VAL A 286 11.03 -5.21 -24.55
C VAL A 286 10.08 -6.41 -24.40
N GLU A 287 10.44 -7.58 -24.93
CA GLU A 287 9.63 -8.80 -24.78
C GLU A 287 9.40 -9.15 -23.31
N LEU A 288 10.47 -9.14 -22.50
CA LEU A 288 10.38 -9.41 -21.05
C LEU A 288 9.51 -8.38 -20.34
N ALA A 289 9.67 -7.10 -20.64
CA ALA A 289 8.85 -6.03 -20.07
C ALA A 289 7.37 -6.20 -20.42
N MET A 290 7.07 -6.46 -21.70
CA MET A 290 5.68 -6.67 -22.16
C MET A 290 5.03 -7.89 -21.50
N LYS A 291 5.80 -8.93 -21.21
CA LYS A 291 5.31 -10.14 -20.55
C LYS A 291 5.10 -9.97 -19.05
N ASN A 292 6.01 -9.25 -18.38
CA ASN A 292 6.12 -9.29 -16.92
C ASN A 292 5.59 -8.02 -16.24
N ARG A 293 5.52 -6.87 -16.94
CA ARG A 293 5.10 -5.60 -16.31
C ARG A 293 3.66 -5.67 -15.83
N LEU A 294 3.49 -5.35 -14.56
CA LEU A 294 2.23 -5.47 -13.86
C LEU A 294 1.22 -4.42 -14.30
N GLU A 295 1.67 -3.29 -14.82
CA GLU A 295 0.82 -2.22 -15.36
C GLU A 295 -0.06 -2.71 -16.52
N ILE A 296 0.40 -3.69 -17.30
CA ILE A 296 -0.41 -4.30 -18.36
C ILE A 296 -1.57 -5.08 -17.75
N ARG A 297 -1.31 -5.88 -16.72
CA ARG A 297 -2.35 -6.64 -16.04
C ARG A 297 -3.33 -5.75 -15.28
N GLU A 298 -2.85 -4.66 -14.67
CA GLU A 298 -3.70 -3.65 -14.05
C GLU A 298 -4.70 -3.06 -15.08
N GLN A 299 -4.24 -2.73 -16.28
CA GLN A 299 -5.13 -2.26 -17.36
C GLN A 299 -6.14 -3.32 -17.81
N GLU A 300 -5.74 -4.59 -17.88
CA GLU A 300 -6.66 -5.69 -18.18
C GLU A 300 -7.75 -5.83 -17.13
N ILE A 301 -7.40 -5.73 -15.84
CA ILE A 301 -8.37 -5.72 -14.73
C ILE A 301 -9.37 -4.56 -14.88
N GLN A 302 -8.91 -3.36 -15.20
CA GLN A 302 -9.79 -2.20 -15.42
C GLN A 302 -10.72 -2.41 -16.62
N ILE A 303 -10.28 -3.09 -17.67
CA ILE A 303 -11.10 -3.48 -18.82
C ILE A 303 -12.15 -4.52 -18.39
N GLU A 304 -11.79 -5.53 -17.59
CA GLU A 304 -12.74 -6.52 -17.06
C GLU A 304 -13.81 -5.84 -16.19
N LEU A 305 -13.42 -4.96 -15.29
CA LEU A 305 -14.34 -4.18 -14.44
C LEU A 305 -15.28 -3.30 -15.27
N SER A 306 -14.78 -2.68 -16.35
CA SER A 306 -15.60 -1.89 -17.27
C SER A 306 -16.64 -2.73 -18.03
N LYS A 307 -16.26 -3.95 -18.47
CA LYS A 307 -17.20 -4.91 -19.06
C LYS A 307 -18.28 -5.34 -18.08
N MET A 308 -17.92 -5.55 -16.81
CA MET A 308 -18.91 -5.87 -15.75
C MET A 308 -19.83 -4.68 -15.50
N SER A 309 -19.30 -3.45 -15.48
CA SER A 309 -20.12 -2.23 -15.36
C SER A 309 -21.13 -2.08 -16.49
N ILE A 310 -20.75 -2.35 -17.75
CA ILE A 310 -21.70 -2.34 -18.89
C ILE A 310 -22.81 -3.37 -18.70
N LYS A 311 -22.46 -4.59 -18.24
CA LYS A 311 -23.48 -5.63 -17.95
C LYS A 311 -24.45 -5.17 -16.87
N ARG A 312 -23.94 -4.56 -15.79
CA ARG A 312 -24.77 -4.01 -14.71
C ARG A 312 -25.70 -2.93 -15.22
N GLN A 313 -25.17 -1.92 -15.94
CA GLN A 313 -26.01 -0.83 -16.47
C GLN A 313 -27.09 -1.32 -17.44
N LYS A 314 -26.80 -2.32 -18.27
CA LYS A 314 -27.81 -2.94 -19.12
C LYS A 314 -28.90 -3.62 -18.30
N ALA A 315 -28.54 -4.35 -17.23
CA ALA A 315 -29.49 -5.04 -16.39
C ALA A 315 -30.42 -4.07 -15.61
N GLU A 316 -29.92 -2.88 -15.26
CA GLU A 316 -30.72 -1.85 -14.58
C GLU A 316 -31.92 -1.36 -15.40
N GLY A 317 -31.82 -1.33 -16.72
CA GLY A 317 -32.90 -0.96 -17.64
C GLY A 317 -33.79 -2.12 -18.07
N MET A 318 -33.55 -3.35 -17.60
CA MET A 318 -34.39 -4.51 -17.93
C MET A 318 -35.54 -4.66 -16.97
N VAL A 319 -36.50 -5.51 -17.33
CA VAL A 319 -37.60 -5.88 -16.45
C VAL A 319 -37.05 -6.46 -15.16
N LYS A 320 -37.48 -5.89 -14.03
CA LYS A 320 -37.16 -6.37 -12.69
C LYS A 320 -38.31 -7.20 -12.14
N GLY A 321 -38.02 -8.23 -11.40
CA GLY A 321 -39.02 -9.04 -10.76
C GLY A 321 -38.50 -9.61 -9.45
N ASP A 322 -39.42 -9.78 -8.48
CA ASP A 322 -39.15 -10.42 -7.21
C ASP A 322 -40.15 -11.52 -7.00
N PHE A 323 -39.67 -12.73 -6.77
CA PHE A 323 -40.46 -13.87 -6.35
C PHE A 323 -40.27 -14.02 -4.84
N ASP A 324 -41.42 -14.00 -4.11
CA ASP A 324 -41.45 -14.21 -2.67
C ASP A 324 -42.38 -15.38 -2.35
N ALA A 325 -41.93 -16.30 -1.50
CA ALA A 325 -42.77 -17.36 -0.94
C ALA A 325 -42.47 -17.42 0.57
N TYR A 326 -43.53 -17.60 1.36
CA TYR A 326 -43.37 -17.76 2.80
C TYR A 326 -44.28 -18.80 3.40
N LEU A 327 -43.80 -19.38 4.49
CA LEU A 327 -44.52 -20.21 5.44
C LEU A 327 -44.42 -19.57 6.81
N GLN A 328 -45.55 -19.34 7.47
CA GLN A 328 -45.59 -18.66 8.76
C GLN A 328 -46.49 -19.42 9.74
N LYS A 329 -45.99 -19.55 10.95
CA LYS A 329 -46.78 -19.95 12.12
C LYS A 329 -46.77 -18.87 13.17
N THR A 330 -47.94 -18.60 13.74
CA THR A 330 -48.10 -17.63 14.81
C THR A 330 -48.78 -18.31 15.99
N GLY A 331 -48.24 -18.11 17.19
CA GLY A 331 -48.85 -18.48 18.43
C GLY A 331 -49.11 -17.25 19.28
N VAL A 332 -50.29 -17.12 19.83
CA VAL A 332 -50.69 -15.95 20.61
C VAL A 332 -51.27 -16.41 21.93
N ASP A 333 -50.88 -15.78 23.00
CA ASP A 333 -51.52 -15.86 24.30
C ASP A 333 -51.93 -14.46 24.76
N LYS A 334 -53.15 -14.32 25.20
CA LYS A 334 -53.68 -13.08 25.79
C LYS A 334 -54.32 -13.37 27.13
N LEU A 335 -53.60 -13.06 28.20
CA LEU A 335 -54.02 -13.24 29.58
C LEU A 335 -54.12 -11.89 30.27
N GLY A 336 -54.95 -11.78 31.31
CA GLY A 336 -54.96 -10.60 32.19
C GLY A 336 -53.69 -10.53 33.06
N LEU A 337 -53.34 -9.35 33.52
CA LEU A 337 -52.28 -9.15 34.53
C LEU A 337 -52.84 -9.45 35.92
N PRO A 338 -52.05 -10.01 36.87
CA PRO A 338 -50.70 -10.50 36.74
C PRO A 338 -50.67 -11.94 36.20
N ALA A 339 -50.31 -12.13 34.95
CA ALA A 339 -50.11 -13.46 34.41
C ALA A 339 -48.69 -13.94 34.60
N ASP A 340 -48.51 -15.23 34.89
CA ASP A 340 -47.19 -15.84 34.90
C ASP A 340 -46.63 -15.93 33.47
N ILE A 341 -45.44 -15.36 33.24
CA ILE A 341 -44.77 -15.36 31.95
C ILE A 341 -44.59 -16.77 31.40
N THR A 342 -44.28 -17.74 32.28
CA THR A 342 -44.05 -19.14 31.89
C THR A 342 -45.34 -19.75 31.31
N SER A 343 -46.49 -19.45 31.90
CA SER A 343 -47.79 -19.86 31.38
C SER A 343 -48.10 -19.24 30.04
N SER A 344 -47.85 -17.94 29.86
CA SER A 344 -48.08 -17.24 28.59
C SER A 344 -47.20 -17.79 27.48
N VAL A 345 -45.90 -18.05 27.75
CA VAL A 345 -44.99 -18.70 26.81
C VAL A 345 -45.48 -20.09 26.41
N ASN A 346 -45.88 -20.91 27.39
CA ASN A 346 -46.39 -22.27 27.11
C ASN A 346 -47.68 -22.26 26.28
N THR A 347 -48.63 -21.38 26.62
CA THR A 347 -49.88 -21.25 25.89
C THR A 347 -49.67 -20.78 24.47
N SER A 348 -48.80 -19.77 24.26
CA SER A 348 -48.45 -19.31 22.92
C SER A 348 -47.72 -20.36 22.10
N PHE A 349 -46.88 -21.18 22.74
CA PHE A 349 -46.22 -22.29 22.07
C PHE A 349 -47.21 -23.40 21.68
N GLN A 350 -48.16 -23.74 22.57
CA GLN A 350 -49.21 -24.69 22.26
C GLN A 350 -50.10 -24.18 21.11
N ASP A 351 -50.46 -22.90 21.13
CA ASP A 351 -51.23 -22.28 20.03
C ASP A 351 -50.44 -22.30 18.73
N LEU A 352 -49.13 -22.00 18.76
CA LEU A 352 -48.23 -22.11 17.59
C LEU A 352 -48.28 -23.52 16.99
N VAL A 353 -48.21 -24.57 17.83
CA VAL A 353 -48.19 -25.96 17.36
C VAL A 353 -49.49 -26.35 16.70
N HIS A 354 -50.65 -25.97 17.31
CA HIS A 354 -51.97 -26.37 16.86
C HIS A 354 -52.56 -25.48 15.75
N ARG A 355 -52.11 -24.23 15.65
CA ARG A 355 -52.59 -23.28 14.64
C ARG A 355 -52.20 -23.71 13.23
N ARG A 356 -53.08 -23.44 12.28
CA ARG A 356 -52.81 -23.69 10.86
C ARG A 356 -51.64 -22.87 10.36
N ILE A 357 -50.85 -23.44 9.45
CA ILE A 357 -49.77 -22.73 8.77
C ILE A 357 -50.36 -21.69 7.80
N ASN A 358 -49.90 -20.46 7.92
CA ASN A 358 -50.14 -19.43 6.92
C ASN A 358 -49.07 -19.57 5.83
N TYR A 359 -49.44 -19.44 4.59
CA TYR A 359 -48.51 -19.44 3.47
C TYR A 359 -48.96 -18.44 2.43
N GLY A 360 -47.98 -17.92 1.70
CA GLY A 360 -48.23 -17.02 0.59
C GLY A 360 -47.14 -17.11 -0.45
N ILE A 361 -47.54 -16.84 -1.68
CA ILE A 361 -46.64 -16.72 -2.83
C ILE A 361 -46.97 -15.41 -3.50
N GLY A 362 -45.96 -14.60 -3.74
CA GLY A 362 -46.06 -13.31 -4.41
C GLY A 362 -45.06 -13.21 -5.57
N PHE A 363 -45.49 -12.57 -6.63
CA PHE A 363 -44.61 -12.23 -7.72
C PHE A 363 -44.84 -10.76 -8.10
N LYS A 364 -43.82 -9.95 -7.92
CA LYS A 364 -43.84 -8.53 -8.27
C LYS A 364 -43.00 -8.33 -9.53
N VAL A 365 -43.56 -7.65 -10.53
CA VAL A 365 -42.86 -7.29 -11.75
C VAL A 365 -42.86 -5.78 -11.88
N THR A 366 -41.69 -5.22 -12.15
CA THR A 366 -41.52 -3.80 -12.45
C THR A 366 -40.93 -3.66 -13.86
N VAL A 367 -41.70 -3.04 -14.73
CA VAL A 367 -41.33 -2.79 -16.13
C VAL A 367 -41.07 -1.30 -16.28
N PRO A 368 -39.84 -0.87 -16.58
CA PRO A 368 -39.60 0.53 -16.90
C PRO A 368 -40.24 0.84 -18.28
N ILE A 369 -41.29 1.66 -18.28
CA ILE A 369 -42.02 1.98 -19.52
C ILE A 369 -41.40 3.18 -20.21
N ILE A 370 -41.05 4.23 -19.46
CA ILE A 370 -40.46 5.46 -19.97
C ILE A 370 -39.37 5.90 -18.99
N ASP A 371 -38.11 5.98 -19.45
CA ASP A 371 -36.95 6.46 -18.70
C ASP A 371 -36.25 7.64 -19.39
N TRP A 372 -36.91 8.20 -20.43
CA TRP A 372 -36.39 9.31 -21.23
C TRP A 372 -34.97 9.08 -21.81
N GLY A 373 -34.56 7.82 -21.89
CA GLY A 373 -33.26 7.40 -22.40
C GLY A 373 -32.14 7.41 -21.33
N GLU A 374 -32.46 7.51 -20.06
CA GLU A 374 -31.50 7.50 -18.95
C GLU A 374 -30.63 6.24 -18.97
N ASN A 375 -31.23 5.05 -19.03
CA ASN A 375 -30.47 3.80 -19.06
C ASN A 375 -29.58 3.71 -20.33
N ARG A 376 -30.12 4.13 -21.48
CA ARG A 376 -29.34 4.17 -22.73
C ARG A 376 -28.13 5.08 -22.61
N ALA A 377 -28.28 6.25 -21.99
CA ALA A 377 -27.19 7.19 -21.75
C ALA A 377 -26.14 6.59 -20.80
N GLN A 378 -26.57 5.94 -19.69
CA GLN A 378 -25.67 5.27 -18.74
C GLN A 378 -24.89 4.12 -19.40
N VAL A 379 -25.55 3.28 -20.22
CA VAL A 379 -24.90 2.20 -20.99
C VAL A 379 -23.88 2.77 -21.98
N ASN A 380 -24.22 3.87 -22.68
CA ASN A 380 -23.30 4.50 -23.62
C ASN A 380 -22.11 5.15 -22.91
N ALA A 381 -22.32 5.78 -21.77
CA ALA A 381 -21.25 6.29 -20.92
C ALA A 381 -20.31 5.16 -20.44
N ALA A 382 -20.86 4.02 -20.00
CA ALA A 382 -20.08 2.85 -19.62
C ALA A 382 -19.28 2.26 -20.79
N LYS A 383 -19.85 2.23 -22.01
CA LYS A 383 -19.12 1.82 -23.24
C LYS A 383 -17.98 2.80 -23.58
N ALA A 384 -18.22 4.10 -23.44
CA ALA A 384 -17.18 5.11 -23.66
C ALA A 384 -16.01 4.94 -22.67
N ARG A 385 -16.29 4.64 -21.38
CA ARG A 385 -15.26 4.32 -20.39
C ARG A 385 -14.47 3.06 -20.76
N LEU A 386 -15.13 2.01 -21.24
CA LEU A 386 -14.42 0.83 -21.76
C LEU A 386 -13.48 1.20 -22.90
N GLN A 387 -13.94 2.04 -23.85
CA GLN A 387 -13.11 2.48 -24.97
C GLN A 387 -11.91 3.33 -24.49
N GLN A 388 -12.09 4.20 -23.49
CA GLN A 388 -10.99 4.92 -22.85
C GLN A 388 -9.96 3.96 -22.24
N ASN A 389 -10.41 2.91 -21.54
CA ASN A 389 -9.50 1.92 -20.93
C ASN A 389 -8.75 1.11 -21.99
N LEU A 390 -9.36 0.79 -23.12
CA LEU A 390 -8.69 0.15 -24.26
C LEU A 390 -7.61 1.05 -24.87
N TYR A 391 -7.90 2.34 -25.04
CA TYR A 391 -6.89 3.31 -25.51
C TYR A 391 -5.77 3.49 -24.48
N SER A 392 -6.09 3.52 -23.20
CA SER A 392 -5.09 3.59 -22.09
C SER A 392 -4.17 2.38 -22.14
N GLN A 393 -4.71 1.16 -22.32
CA GLN A 393 -3.91 -0.05 -22.43
C GLN A 393 -2.94 0.00 -23.62
N GLU A 394 -3.42 0.41 -24.78
CA GLU A 394 -2.58 0.53 -25.98
C GLU A 394 -1.48 1.59 -25.80
N ASN A 395 -1.83 2.74 -25.23
CA ASN A 395 -0.86 3.79 -24.91
C ASN A 395 0.18 3.31 -23.87
N THR A 396 -0.25 2.56 -22.85
CA THR A 396 0.65 1.97 -21.85
C THR A 396 1.65 1.02 -22.50
N LYS A 397 1.21 0.15 -23.43
CA LYS A 397 2.11 -0.76 -24.16
C LYS A 397 3.15 0.01 -24.97
N ARG A 398 2.75 1.03 -25.72
CA ARG A 398 3.68 1.88 -26.50
C ARG A 398 4.65 2.65 -25.60
N THR A 399 4.18 3.12 -24.46
CA THR A 399 5.02 3.81 -23.48
C THR A 399 6.06 2.86 -22.88
N ILE A 400 5.66 1.63 -22.52
CA ILE A 400 6.57 0.60 -22.03
C ILE A 400 7.66 0.28 -23.06
N GLU A 401 7.29 0.05 -24.31
CA GLU A 401 8.25 -0.22 -25.39
C GLU A 401 9.28 0.91 -25.53
N ARG A 402 8.81 2.15 -25.62
CA ARG A 402 9.69 3.33 -25.74
C ARG A 402 10.60 3.48 -24.52
N GLU A 403 10.05 3.33 -23.30
CA GLU A 403 10.84 3.44 -22.05
C GLU A 403 11.96 2.39 -22.01
N VAL A 404 11.64 1.14 -22.35
CA VAL A 404 12.63 0.05 -22.28
C VAL A 404 13.72 0.23 -23.34
N ARG A 405 13.38 0.60 -24.58
CA ARG A 405 14.38 0.91 -25.62
C ARG A 405 15.32 2.03 -25.17
N ASN A 406 14.77 3.14 -24.69
CA ASN A 406 15.57 4.25 -24.20
C ASN A 406 16.48 3.82 -23.02
N MET A 407 15.98 3.04 -22.06
CA MET A 407 16.77 2.54 -20.94
C MET A 407 17.93 1.64 -21.39
N VAL A 408 17.72 0.79 -22.39
CA VAL A 408 18.81 -0.05 -22.94
C VAL A 408 19.89 0.81 -23.60
N ASP A 409 19.48 1.82 -24.37
CA ASP A 409 20.42 2.74 -25.01
C ASP A 409 21.20 3.56 -23.98
N GLU A 410 20.51 4.04 -22.93
CA GLU A 410 21.14 4.77 -21.81
C GLU A 410 22.09 3.87 -21.04
N LEU A 411 21.73 2.60 -20.77
CA LEU A 411 22.61 1.63 -20.08
C LEU A 411 23.88 1.37 -20.90
N ASN A 412 23.76 1.10 -22.20
CA ASN A 412 24.89 0.84 -23.08
C ASN A 412 25.80 2.08 -23.22
N SER A 413 25.20 3.28 -23.24
CA SER A 413 25.94 4.54 -23.26
C SER A 413 26.66 4.80 -21.93
N SER A 414 26.00 4.51 -20.78
CA SER A 414 26.61 4.68 -19.45
C SER A 414 27.80 3.74 -19.23
N LEU A 415 27.73 2.50 -19.72
CA LEU A 415 28.84 1.56 -19.68
C LEU A 415 30.06 2.08 -20.47
N LYS A 416 29.86 2.55 -21.70
CA LYS A 416 30.94 3.14 -22.53
C LYS A 416 31.57 4.35 -21.83
N ARG A 417 30.74 5.21 -21.24
CA ARG A 417 31.20 6.38 -20.50
C ARG A 417 32.02 6.00 -19.26
N LEU A 418 31.55 4.97 -18.50
CA LEU A 418 32.28 4.46 -17.35
C LEU A 418 33.69 3.98 -17.73
N GLN A 419 33.80 3.14 -18.77
CA GLN A 419 35.08 2.63 -19.27
C GLN A 419 36.00 3.73 -19.76
N LEU A 420 35.49 4.81 -20.38
CA LEU A 420 36.27 5.97 -20.81
C LEU A 420 36.78 6.74 -19.62
N LEU A 421 35.95 7.00 -18.62
CA LEU A 421 36.34 7.78 -17.44
C LEU A 421 37.28 7.00 -16.50
N GLU A 422 37.17 5.68 -16.45
CA GLU A 422 38.19 4.83 -15.78
C GLU A 422 39.60 5.03 -16.37
N LYS A 423 39.71 5.05 -17.71
CA LYS A 423 40.99 5.37 -18.38
C LYS A 423 41.44 6.81 -18.10
N ASN A 424 40.49 7.75 -18.03
CA ASN A 424 40.84 9.15 -17.72
C ASN A 424 41.44 9.30 -16.31
N VAL A 425 40.96 8.55 -15.32
CA VAL A 425 41.53 8.53 -13.96
C VAL A 425 42.99 8.10 -14.02
N LEU A 426 43.32 6.98 -14.69
CA LEU A 426 44.70 6.47 -14.83
C LEU A 426 45.65 7.50 -15.46
N VAL A 427 45.16 8.23 -16.49
CA VAL A 427 45.93 9.29 -17.14
C VAL A 427 46.14 10.48 -16.21
N ALA A 428 45.08 10.92 -15.51
CA ALA A 428 45.16 12.04 -14.58
C ALA A 428 46.08 11.76 -13.37
N GLU A 429 46.05 10.54 -12.82
CA GLU A 429 46.94 10.09 -11.76
C GLU A 429 48.42 10.19 -12.21
N LYS A 430 48.71 9.67 -13.41
CA LYS A 430 50.07 9.71 -13.97
C LYS A 430 50.52 11.16 -14.21
N SER A 431 49.67 12.01 -14.80
CA SER A 431 49.95 13.43 -15.02
C SER A 431 50.25 14.17 -13.72
N PHE A 432 49.37 14.00 -12.72
CA PHE A 432 49.57 14.61 -11.41
C PHE A 432 50.84 14.14 -10.72
N SER A 433 51.17 12.85 -10.79
CA SER A 433 52.43 12.31 -10.22
C SER A 433 53.67 12.96 -10.84
N ILE A 434 53.68 13.10 -12.18
CA ILE A 434 54.80 13.76 -12.90
C ILE A 434 54.86 15.24 -12.52
N THR A 435 53.71 15.92 -12.46
CA THR A 435 53.65 17.35 -12.15
C THR A 435 54.08 17.62 -10.70
N ARG A 436 53.69 16.78 -9.75
CA ARG A 436 54.13 16.85 -8.34
C ARG A 436 55.66 16.71 -8.22
N GLN A 437 56.27 15.77 -8.96
CA GLN A 437 57.73 15.61 -8.97
C GLN A 437 58.42 16.87 -9.52
N ARG A 438 57.95 17.42 -10.64
CA ARG A 438 58.51 18.64 -11.25
C ARG A 438 58.36 19.86 -10.35
N PHE A 439 57.27 19.96 -9.56
CA PHE A 439 57.09 21.00 -8.55
C PHE A 439 58.07 20.85 -7.39
N SER A 440 58.31 19.63 -6.92
CA SER A 440 59.32 19.34 -5.90
C SER A 440 60.72 19.75 -6.38
N ASP A 441 61.04 19.48 -7.65
CA ASP A 441 62.29 19.82 -8.29
C ASP A 441 62.46 21.34 -8.60
N GLY A 442 61.43 22.14 -8.35
CA GLY A 442 61.37 23.58 -8.58
C GLY A 442 61.21 24.00 -10.05
N ASN A 443 60.84 23.07 -10.93
CA ASN A 443 60.74 23.28 -12.37
C ASN A 443 59.35 23.82 -12.84
N ILE A 444 58.36 23.90 -11.96
CA ILE A 444 57.05 24.46 -12.25
C ILE A 444 56.52 25.25 -11.05
N ASP A 445 55.55 26.12 -11.28
CA ASP A 445 54.92 26.97 -10.27
C ASP A 445 53.77 26.22 -9.53
N SER A 446 53.31 26.80 -8.44
CA SER A 446 52.24 26.30 -7.60
C SER A 446 50.90 26.28 -8.33
N GLN A 447 50.66 27.21 -9.24
CA GLN A 447 49.42 27.28 -10.03
C GLN A 447 49.30 26.09 -10.99
N SER A 448 50.36 25.67 -11.63
CA SER A 448 50.41 24.48 -12.48
C SER A 448 50.13 23.21 -11.70
N LEU A 449 50.64 23.08 -10.48
CA LEU A 449 50.36 21.96 -9.58
C LEU A 449 48.88 21.97 -9.14
N ALA A 450 48.34 23.13 -8.77
CA ALA A 450 46.93 23.28 -8.38
C ALA A 450 45.99 22.88 -9.52
N LEU A 451 46.26 23.28 -10.76
CA LEU A 451 45.47 22.92 -11.92
C LEU A 451 45.44 21.40 -12.18
N GLU A 452 46.62 20.72 -12.10
CA GLU A 452 46.66 19.26 -12.30
C GLU A 452 45.97 18.50 -11.16
N ARG A 453 46.03 19.02 -9.92
CA ARG A 453 45.27 18.49 -8.79
C ARG A 453 43.75 18.59 -9.02
N GLU A 454 43.27 19.74 -9.49
CA GLU A 454 41.86 19.93 -9.82
C GLU A 454 41.38 18.99 -10.94
N ARG A 455 42.24 18.79 -11.96
CA ARG A 455 41.98 17.80 -13.04
C ARG A 455 41.88 16.38 -12.49
N LEU A 456 42.73 15.98 -11.56
CA LEU A 456 42.69 14.68 -10.91
C LEU A 456 41.41 14.51 -10.09
N ASN A 457 41.05 15.49 -9.27
CA ASN A 457 39.83 15.49 -8.47
C ASN A 457 38.56 15.39 -9.36
N THR A 458 38.55 16.16 -10.45
CA THR A 458 37.46 16.10 -11.45
C THR A 458 37.38 14.73 -12.12
N ALA A 459 38.53 14.09 -12.44
CA ALA A 459 38.53 12.75 -13.02
C ALA A 459 37.96 11.70 -12.06
N TYR A 460 38.36 11.71 -10.78
CA TYR A 460 37.82 10.82 -9.75
C TYR A 460 36.30 11.01 -9.56
N ASN A 461 35.85 12.25 -9.38
CA ASN A 461 34.42 12.55 -9.21
C ASN A 461 33.58 12.13 -10.43
N SER A 462 34.13 12.36 -11.65
CA SER A 462 33.44 11.99 -12.89
C SER A 462 33.34 10.47 -13.06
N HIS A 463 34.38 9.72 -12.72
CA HIS A 463 34.40 8.27 -12.73
C HIS A 463 33.42 7.70 -11.70
N LEU A 464 33.43 8.20 -10.46
CA LEU A 464 32.52 7.77 -9.40
C LEU A 464 31.04 7.99 -9.82
N ARG A 465 30.72 9.17 -10.35
CA ARG A 465 29.36 9.46 -10.85
C ARG A 465 28.95 8.53 -12.00
N ALA A 466 29.88 8.21 -12.91
CA ALA A 466 29.60 7.30 -14.02
C ALA A 466 29.37 5.86 -13.53
N TYR A 467 30.16 5.40 -12.54
CA TYR A 467 29.97 4.11 -11.89
C TYR A 467 28.58 4.00 -11.24
N ILE A 468 28.21 4.99 -10.43
CA ILE A 468 26.90 5.04 -9.76
C ILE A 468 25.78 5.04 -10.80
N ASN A 469 25.89 5.89 -11.83
CA ASN A 469 24.87 5.95 -12.89
C ASN A 469 24.70 4.61 -13.60
N TYR A 470 25.78 3.91 -13.91
CA TYR A 470 25.71 2.58 -14.52
C TYR A 470 25.00 1.57 -13.63
N GLN A 471 25.31 1.53 -12.33
CA GLN A 471 24.65 0.64 -11.38
C GLN A 471 23.15 0.94 -11.22
N LEU A 472 22.79 2.24 -11.20
CA LEU A 472 21.38 2.67 -11.15
C LEU A 472 20.63 2.31 -12.44
N MET A 473 21.28 2.43 -13.61
CA MET A 473 20.65 2.02 -14.86
C MET A 473 20.41 0.51 -14.91
N LEU A 474 21.35 -0.31 -14.40
CA LEU A 474 21.16 -1.74 -14.23
C LEU A 474 20.00 -2.06 -13.30
N ALA A 475 19.94 -1.46 -12.13
CA ALA A 475 18.84 -1.65 -11.18
C ALA A 475 17.48 -1.20 -11.79
N ASN A 476 17.47 -0.12 -12.56
CA ASN A 476 16.27 0.39 -13.20
C ASN A 476 15.75 -0.56 -14.30
N ILE A 477 16.63 -1.08 -15.15
CA ILE A 477 16.19 -2.03 -16.20
C ILE A 477 15.68 -3.33 -15.57
N MET A 478 16.33 -3.83 -14.50
CA MET A 478 15.86 -4.98 -13.72
C MET A 478 14.45 -4.75 -13.16
N ARG A 479 14.23 -3.59 -12.55
CA ARG A 479 12.92 -3.16 -12.03
C ARG A 479 11.84 -3.13 -13.11
N LYS A 480 12.18 -2.63 -14.30
CA LYS A 480 11.23 -2.39 -15.40
C LYS A 480 10.98 -3.61 -16.28
N THR A 481 11.88 -4.60 -16.28
CA THR A 481 11.73 -5.85 -17.05
C THR A 481 11.39 -7.05 -16.18
N TYR A 482 11.53 -6.93 -14.84
CA TYR A 482 11.43 -8.05 -13.89
C TYR A 482 12.45 -9.16 -14.19
N PHE A 483 13.62 -8.78 -14.72
CA PHE A 483 14.67 -9.69 -15.12
C PHE A 483 16.05 -9.18 -14.71
N ASP A 484 16.84 -10.03 -14.07
CA ASP A 484 18.23 -9.76 -13.69
C ASP A 484 19.16 -10.11 -14.84
N PHE A 485 19.58 -9.10 -15.60
CA PHE A 485 20.51 -9.28 -16.72
C PHE A 485 21.95 -9.59 -16.29
N GLN A 486 22.33 -9.45 -15.02
CA GLN A 486 23.63 -9.83 -14.51
C GLN A 486 23.71 -11.34 -14.20
N ARG A 487 22.59 -11.92 -13.73
CA ARG A 487 22.45 -13.33 -13.37
C ARG A 487 21.72 -14.13 -14.44
N ASP A 488 21.15 -13.49 -15.46
CA ASP A 488 20.29 -14.03 -16.52
C ASP A 488 19.09 -14.83 -15.96
N THR A 489 18.44 -14.27 -14.93
CA THR A 489 17.32 -14.90 -14.22
C THR A 489 16.13 -13.97 -14.10
N ALA A 490 14.90 -14.54 -14.14
CA ALA A 490 13.69 -13.78 -13.83
C ALA A 490 13.62 -13.46 -12.32
N ILE A 491 13.15 -12.29 -11.99
CA ILE A 491 12.89 -11.87 -10.60
C ILE A 491 11.45 -12.31 -10.27
N ASN A 492 11.33 -13.31 -9.39
CA ASN A 492 10.03 -13.88 -8.97
C ASN A 492 9.40 -13.12 -7.80
#